data_08bfaeeb3e5c8f86a683a5f41dbf3dfa
#
_entry.id   08bfaeeb3e5c8f86a683a5f41dbf3dfa
#
_cell.length_a   1.000
_cell.length_b   1.000
_cell.length_c   1.000
_cell.angle_alpha   90.00
_cell.angle_beta   90.00
_cell.angle_gamma   90.00
#
_symmetry.space_group_name_H-M   'P 1'
#
loop_
_entity.id
_entity.type
_entity.pdbx_description
1 polymer ?
#
loop_
_entity_poly.entity_id
_entity_poly.type
_entity_poly.pdbx_seq_one_letter_code
_entity_poly.pdbx_strand_id
1 'polypeptide(L)'
;MPTNKGQKSPKRPLIFYYAVTLIVLMLLNWLFFPSLLSRQVTEIGYDELVSMVDDGKVETVSYDSQDHEIVFEAKDDKGKTALYKTGIFPDDALVDRLLKGNVKFAAEIPTQASPLVSMLVSYIVPIVLIIAVGQWLQKKMMKNMGGNMMSFGKSGAKIYAENETGKTFADVAGQDEAKEALTEIVDFLHNPNRYAAIGAKLPKGALLVGPQGTGKTLLAKAVAGEAHVPFFSISGSEFVEMFVGMGAAKVRDLFKQAGEKAPCIVFIDEIDTIGKKRDGAGMGGNDEREQTLNQLLTEMDGFDGTKGVVILAATNRPESLDPALLRPGRFDRRIPVQLPDLQGRIAILKVHAKDVHMTGHIDFNAIARATSGASGADLANIINEAALRAVRLGRSAVEQADLEESVETVIAGAQRKNAVLSAKEKEIVSYHEIGHALVAAKQTNSAPVTKITIVPRTSGALGYTMQVDEGEHNLMTRDELLNKLATLTGGRAAEELIFGSITTGASNDIEQATKLARAMITRYGMSRKFDMVALETVTNQYLSGDTTLACSAETAAQIDEEVIATVKAAHEKAIKILQDNMDVLHRLAHHLLEKETITGDEFMSML
;
A
#
# COMPACT_ATOMS: atom_id res chain seq x y z
N MET A 1 -5.13 31.16 -8.24
CA MET A 1 -5.80 30.48 -9.35
C MET A 1 -5.17 29.10 -9.51
N PRO A 2 -5.84 27.99 -9.27
CA PRO A 2 -5.28 26.65 -9.43
C PRO A 2 -5.40 26.21 -10.89
N THR A 3 -4.29 25.84 -11.49
CA THR A 3 -4.22 25.28 -12.84
C THR A 3 -4.76 23.86 -12.86
N ASN A 4 -5.80 23.69 -13.64
CA ASN A 4 -6.50 22.44 -13.91
C ASN A 4 -5.57 21.45 -14.64
N LYS A 5 -5.06 20.40 -13.94
CA LYS A 5 -4.36 19.29 -14.58
C LYS A 5 -5.40 18.35 -15.18
N GLY A 6 -5.50 18.34 -16.50
CA GLY A 6 -6.37 17.48 -17.28
C GLY A 6 -6.23 16.00 -16.91
N GLN A 7 -7.34 15.37 -16.55
CA GLN A 7 -7.49 13.93 -16.43
C GLN A 7 -7.17 13.27 -17.78
N LYS A 8 -6.14 12.43 -17.82
CA LYS A 8 -5.89 11.53 -18.95
C LYS A 8 -6.97 10.45 -18.95
N SER A 9 -7.81 10.44 -19.99
CA SER A 9 -8.79 9.38 -20.23
C SER A 9 -8.12 8.01 -20.31
N PRO A 10 -8.75 6.93 -19.82
CA PRO A 10 -8.17 5.58 -19.84
C PRO A 10 -7.95 5.13 -21.29
N LYS A 11 -6.74 4.67 -21.60
CA LYS A 11 -6.37 4.11 -22.90
C LYS A 11 -7.17 2.83 -23.13
N ARG A 12 -8.01 2.81 -24.18
CA ARG A 12 -8.80 1.63 -24.55
C ARG A 12 -7.90 0.47 -25.01
N PRO A 13 -8.24 -0.80 -24.71
CA PRO A 13 -7.40 -1.95 -25.07
C PRO A 13 -7.25 -2.08 -26.60
N LEU A 14 -6.14 -2.67 -27.05
CA LEU A 14 -5.75 -2.80 -28.46
C LEU A 14 -6.84 -3.46 -29.32
N ILE A 15 -7.54 -4.45 -28.75
CA ILE A 15 -8.70 -5.14 -29.33
C ILE A 15 -9.81 -4.17 -29.77
N PHE A 16 -10.01 -3.06 -29.05
CA PHE A 16 -11.01 -2.05 -29.42
C PHE A 16 -10.67 -1.36 -30.75
N TYR A 17 -9.40 -1.06 -30.98
CA TYR A 17 -8.97 -0.41 -32.23
C TYR A 17 -9.07 -1.36 -33.43
N TYR A 18 -8.75 -2.63 -33.25
CA TYR A 18 -8.94 -3.66 -34.29
C TYR A 18 -10.43 -3.86 -34.60
N ALA A 19 -11.28 -3.92 -33.57
CA ALA A 19 -12.74 -4.05 -33.77
C ALA A 19 -13.32 -2.85 -34.49
N VAL A 20 -12.91 -1.62 -34.13
CA VAL A 20 -13.35 -0.38 -34.81
C VAL A 20 -12.89 -0.36 -36.27
N THR A 21 -11.64 -0.74 -36.54
CA THR A 21 -11.11 -0.79 -37.91
C THR A 21 -11.85 -1.82 -38.76
N LEU A 22 -12.15 -2.99 -38.20
CA LEU A 22 -12.94 -4.03 -38.89
C LEU A 22 -14.36 -3.56 -39.19
N ILE A 23 -15.01 -2.92 -38.24
CA ILE A 23 -16.36 -2.37 -38.41
C ILE A 23 -16.36 -1.26 -39.47
N VAL A 24 -15.36 -0.36 -39.47
CA VAL A 24 -15.23 0.70 -40.47
C VAL A 24 -14.99 0.11 -41.88
N LEU A 25 -14.15 -0.93 -41.99
CA LEU A 25 -13.94 -1.62 -43.27
C LEU A 25 -15.17 -2.37 -43.74
N MET A 26 -15.95 -3.01 -42.86
CA MET A 26 -17.23 -3.63 -43.18
C MET A 26 -18.27 -2.59 -43.62
N LEU A 27 -18.35 -1.45 -42.94
CA LEU A 27 -19.26 -0.35 -43.31
C LEU A 27 -18.86 0.29 -44.63
N LEU A 28 -17.58 0.51 -44.90
CA LEU A 28 -17.09 1.00 -46.18
C LEU A 28 -17.38 0.02 -47.33
N ASN A 29 -17.19 -1.26 -47.09
CA ASN A 29 -17.53 -2.30 -48.07
C ASN A 29 -19.05 -2.34 -48.36
N TRP A 30 -19.88 -2.22 -47.31
CA TRP A 30 -21.35 -2.24 -47.45
C TRP A 30 -21.91 -0.96 -48.06
N LEU A 31 -21.34 0.22 -47.78
CA LEU A 31 -21.86 1.52 -48.25
C LEU A 31 -21.32 1.92 -49.61
N PHE A 32 -20.08 1.63 -49.97
CA PHE A 32 -19.42 2.16 -51.15
C PHE A 32 -19.35 1.19 -52.32
N PHE A 33 -19.26 -0.11 -52.10
CA PHE A 33 -19.10 -1.08 -53.16
C PHE A 33 -20.37 -1.29 -54.04
N PRO A 34 -21.60 -1.31 -53.49
CA PRO A 34 -22.80 -1.43 -54.33
C PRO A 34 -23.12 -0.17 -55.16
N SER A 35 -22.80 1.00 -54.63
CA SER A 35 -23.16 2.28 -55.30
C SER A 35 -22.22 2.70 -56.43
N LEU A 36 -21.00 2.12 -56.49
CA LEU A 36 -20.01 2.42 -57.52
C LEU A 36 -20.22 1.59 -58.79
N LEU A 37 -21.02 0.53 -58.77
CA LEU A 37 -21.26 -0.41 -59.87
C LEU A 37 -22.67 -0.36 -60.46
N SER A 38 -23.66 0.29 -59.85
CA SER A 38 -25.01 0.38 -60.40
C SER A 38 -25.23 1.69 -61.15
N ARG A 39 -25.16 1.67 -62.51
CA ARG A 39 -25.89 2.65 -63.30
C ARG A 39 -27.37 2.46 -62.96
N GLN A 40 -28.12 3.55 -62.76
CA GLN A 40 -29.56 3.45 -62.53
C GLN A 40 -30.22 2.93 -63.81
N VAL A 41 -30.55 1.64 -63.81
CA VAL A 41 -31.30 0.98 -64.86
C VAL A 41 -32.73 0.83 -64.37
N THR A 42 -33.70 1.34 -65.09
CA THR A 42 -35.12 1.22 -64.73
C THR A 42 -35.68 -0.07 -65.28
N GLU A 43 -36.27 -0.91 -64.45
CA GLU A 43 -36.91 -2.17 -64.86
C GLU A 43 -38.35 -1.89 -65.33
N ILE A 44 -38.69 -2.35 -66.51
CA ILE A 44 -40.04 -2.20 -67.11
C ILE A 44 -40.55 -3.55 -67.67
N GLY A 45 -41.85 -3.61 -67.96
CA GLY A 45 -42.46 -4.78 -68.54
C GLY A 45 -42.06 -4.99 -70.04
N TYR A 46 -42.12 -6.27 -70.46
CA TYR A 46 -41.81 -6.61 -71.86
C TYR A 46 -42.78 -5.95 -72.87
N ASP A 47 -44.03 -5.80 -72.48
CA ASP A 47 -45.07 -5.06 -73.29
C ASP A 47 -44.72 -3.60 -73.49
N GLU A 48 -44.12 -2.94 -72.51
CA GLU A 48 -43.62 -1.58 -72.59
C GLU A 48 -42.44 -1.48 -73.56
N LEU A 49 -41.51 -2.46 -73.56
CA LEU A 49 -40.42 -2.51 -74.58
C LEU A 49 -41.02 -2.61 -75.98
N VAL A 50 -41.96 -3.49 -76.20
CA VAL A 50 -42.60 -3.68 -77.50
C VAL A 50 -43.28 -2.36 -77.95
N SER A 51 -44.01 -1.71 -77.08
CA SER A 51 -44.65 -0.41 -77.35
C SER A 51 -43.63 0.68 -77.69
N MET A 52 -42.52 0.76 -76.92
CA MET A 52 -41.47 1.72 -77.19
C MET A 52 -40.71 1.48 -78.51
N VAL A 53 -40.59 0.19 -78.91
CA VAL A 53 -40.00 -0.15 -80.23
C VAL A 53 -40.93 0.27 -81.37
N ASP A 54 -42.23 -0.01 -81.26
CA ASP A 54 -43.23 0.36 -82.26
C ASP A 54 -43.42 1.87 -82.37
N ASP A 55 -43.25 2.60 -81.25
CA ASP A 55 -43.24 4.10 -81.22
C ASP A 55 -41.93 4.74 -81.72
N GLY A 56 -40.90 3.93 -82.03
CA GLY A 56 -39.61 4.43 -82.52
C GLY A 56 -38.78 5.15 -81.43
N LYS A 57 -39.05 4.95 -80.17
CA LYS A 57 -38.35 5.57 -79.02
C LYS A 57 -37.06 4.84 -78.63
N VAL A 58 -36.84 3.58 -79.04
CA VAL A 58 -35.70 2.72 -78.68
C VAL A 58 -34.55 3.00 -79.69
N GLU A 59 -33.34 3.28 -79.13
CA GLU A 59 -32.14 3.54 -79.94
C GLU A 59 -31.25 2.31 -80.07
N THR A 60 -31.00 1.65 -78.96
CA THR A 60 -30.13 0.44 -78.86
C THR A 60 -30.75 -0.64 -77.95
N VAL A 61 -30.60 -1.89 -78.35
CA VAL A 61 -31.01 -3.06 -77.55
C VAL A 61 -29.80 -3.99 -77.39
N SER A 62 -29.48 -4.37 -76.15
CA SER A 62 -28.42 -5.31 -75.82
C SER A 62 -29.05 -6.50 -75.12
N TYR A 63 -28.76 -7.70 -75.58
CA TYR A 63 -29.17 -8.94 -74.97
C TYR A 63 -28.05 -9.45 -74.06
N ASP A 64 -28.29 -9.48 -72.72
CA ASP A 64 -27.39 -10.11 -71.80
C ASP A 64 -27.73 -11.61 -71.69
N SER A 65 -26.80 -12.43 -72.12
CA SER A 65 -26.93 -13.88 -72.11
C SER A 65 -26.66 -14.53 -70.78
N GLN A 66 -26.02 -13.81 -69.82
CA GLN A 66 -25.73 -14.34 -68.48
C GLN A 66 -26.90 -14.15 -67.52
N ASP A 67 -27.46 -12.97 -67.49
CA ASP A 67 -28.57 -12.64 -66.58
C ASP A 67 -29.94 -12.86 -67.22
N HIS A 68 -30.00 -13.30 -68.50
CA HIS A 68 -31.23 -13.49 -69.27
C HIS A 68 -32.12 -12.25 -69.27
N GLU A 69 -31.53 -11.09 -69.47
CA GLU A 69 -32.22 -9.81 -69.51
C GLU A 69 -31.97 -9.09 -70.86
N ILE A 70 -32.92 -8.24 -71.24
CA ILE A 70 -32.79 -7.33 -72.39
C ILE A 70 -32.57 -5.94 -71.80
N VAL A 71 -31.40 -5.36 -72.02
CA VAL A 71 -31.07 -3.99 -71.62
C VAL A 71 -31.15 -3.08 -72.86
N PHE A 72 -31.83 -1.96 -72.76
CA PHE A 72 -32.03 -1.09 -73.92
C PHE A 72 -32.02 0.39 -73.53
N GLU A 73 -31.59 1.22 -74.50
CA GLU A 73 -31.61 2.65 -74.34
C GLU A 73 -32.82 3.21 -75.13
N ALA A 74 -33.68 3.95 -74.47
CA ALA A 74 -34.85 4.55 -75.02
C ALA A 74 -35.00 6.00 -74.53
N LYS A 75 -35.65 6.85 -75.38
CA LYS A 75 -35.98 8.22 -75.02
C LYS A 75 -37.18 8.25 -74.06
N ASP A 76 -37.01 8.87 -72.93
CA ASP A 76 -38.12 9.16 -72.01
C ASP A 76 -39.04 10.24 -72.59
N ASP A 77 -40.23 10.40 -72.08
CA ASP A 77 -41.23 11.38 -72.48
C ASP A 77 -40.73 12.83 -72.44
N LYS A 78 -39.59 13.06 -71.81
CA LYS A 78 -38.86 14.33 -71.77
C LYS A 78 -37.72 14.46 -72.78
N GLY A 79 -37.56 13.44 -73.69
CA GLY A 79 -36.53 13.44 -74.74
C GLY A 79 -35.11 13.12 -74.26
N LYS A 80 -34.92 12.68 -73.01
CA LYS A 80 -33.63 12.22 -72.50
C LYS A 80 -33.48 10.69 -72.66
N THR A 81 -32.32 10.26 -73.16
CA THR A 81 -31.99 8.85 -73.25
C THR A 81 -31.77 8.24 -71.82
N ALA A 82 -32.54 7.24 -71.50
CA ALA A 82 -32.45 6.50 -70.24
C ALA A 82 -32.20 5.00 -70.49
N LEU A 83 -31.61 4.29 -69.57
CA LEU A 83 -31.30 2.86 -69.64
C LEU A 83 -32.43 2.09 -68.98
N TYR A 84 -33.00 1.18 -69.72
CA TYR A 84 -34.09 0.30 -69.26
C TYR A 84 -33.65 -1.17 -69.32
N LYS A 85 -34.24 -2.03 -68.46
CA LYS A 85 -34.09 -3.46 -68.59
C LYS A 85 -35.43 -4.17 -68.47
N THR A 86 -35.56 -5.28 -69.15
CA THR A 86 -36.74 -6.15 -69.08
C THR A 86 -36.33 -7.62 -69.21
N GLY A 87 -37.13 -8.52 -68.62
CA GLY A 87 -36.94 -9.96 -68.77
C GLY A 87 -37.28 -10.44 -70.20
N ILE A 88 -36.73 -11.61 -70.57
CA ILE A 88 -37.00 -12.22 -71.89
C ILE A 88 -38.40 -12.80 -71.91
N PHE A 89 -39.16 -12.52 -72.94
CA PHE A 89 -40.40 -13.17 -73.26
C PHE A 89 -40.26 -13.87 -74.66
N PRO A 90 -40.79 -15.14 -74.80
CA PRO A 90 -40.73 -15.83 -76.11
C PRO A 90 -41.53 -15.08 -77.19
N ASP A 91 -40.86 -14.28 -77.95
CA ASP A 91 -41.46 -13.53 -79.07
C ASP A 91 -40.54 -13.64 -80.28
N ASP A 92 -40.92 -14.52 -81.21
CA ASP A 92 -40.22 -14.71 -82.50
C ASP A 92 -40.28 -13.50 -83.44
N ALA A 93 -41.20 -12.59 -83.17
CA ALA A 93 -41.37 -11.35 -84.01
C ALA A 93 -40.53 -10.17 -83.47
N LEU A 94 -39.87 -10.26 -82.31
CA LEU A 94 -39.10 -9.11 -81.78
C LEU A 94 -37.98 -8.67 -82.70
N VAL A 95 -37.24 -9.59 -83.28
CA VAL A 95 -36.15 -9.25 -84.24
C VAL A 95 -36.67 -8.54 -85.47
N ASP A 96 -37.81 -8.99 -86.00
CA ASP A 96 -38.45 -8.34 -87.16
C ASP A 96 -38.96 -6.93 -86.81
N ARG A 97 -39.45 -6.68 -85.63
CA ARG A 97 -39.86 -5.39 -85.09
C ARG A 97 -38.65 -4.45 -84.91
N LEU A 98 -37.57 -4.93 -84.34
CA LEU A 98 -36.35 -4.18 -84.19
C LEU A 98 -35.73 -3.78 -85.51
N LEU A 99 -35.76 -4.66 -86.53
CA LEU A 99 -35.30 -4.40 -87.86
C LEU A 99 -36.20 -3.32 -88.61
N LYS A 100 -37.51 -3.43 -88.41
CA LYS A 100 -38.45 -2.44 -88.96
C LYS A 100 -38.32 -1.08 -88.30
N GLY A 101 -38.05 -1.04 -86.99
CA GLY A 101 -37.81 0.19 -86.20
C GLY A 101 -36.43 0.82 -86.44
N ASN A 102 -35.54 0.17 -87.20
CA ASN A 102 -34.16 0.62 -87.47
C ASN A 102 -33.33 0.76 -86.16
N VAL A 103 -33.63 -0.11 -85.16
CA VAL A 103 -32.98 -0.18 -83.86
C VAL A 103 -31.67 -0.94 -83.99
N LYS A 104 -30.60 -0.47 -83.37
CA LYS A 104 -29.33 -1.22 -83.28
C LYS A 104 -29.45 -2.24 -82.18
N PHE A 105 -29.26 -3.51 -82.52
CA PHE A 105 -29.26 -4.56 -81.47
C PHE A 105 -28.03 -5.46 -81.59
N ALA A 106 -27.52 -5.90 -80.43
CA ALA A 106 -26.40 -6.82 -80.32
C ALA A 106 -26.58 -7.70 -79.07
N ALA A 107 -25.98 -8.90 -79.11
CA ALA A 107 -25.83 -9.73 -77.92
C ALA A 107 -24.44 -9.41 -77.31
N GLU A 108 -24.41 -9.20 -75.99
CA GLU A 108 -23.11 -9.01 -75.35
C GLU A 108 -22.32 -10.36 -75.37
N ILE A 109 -21.08 -10.25 -75.85
CA ILE A 109 -20.14 -11.38 -75.79
C ILE A 109 -19.50 -11.34 -74.42
N PRO A 110 -19.73 -12.32 -73.53
CA PRO A 110 -19.17 -12.31 -72.19
C PRO A 110 -17.65 -12.29 -72.24
N THR A 111 -17.05 -11.17 -71.92
CA THR A 111 -15.61 -11.10 -71.63
C THR A 111 -15.38 -11.60 -70.23
N GLN A 112 -15.07 -12.88 -70.09
CA GLN A 112 -14.64 -13.46 -68.80
C GLN A 112 -13.33 -12.77 -68.39
N ALA A 113 -13.39 -11.95 -67.33
CA ALA A 113 -12.17 -11.49 -66.69
C ALA A 113 -11.41 -12.73 -66.22
N SER A 114 -10.10 -12.78 -66.49
CA SER A 114 -9.26 -13.92 -66.13
C SER A 114 -9.49 -14.26 -64.64
N PRO A 115 -9.80 -15.53 -64.30
CA PRO A 115 -10.03 -15.94 -62.91
C PRO A 115 -8.88 -15.52 -61.95
N LEU A 116 -7.66 -15.44 -62.53
CA LEU A 116 -6.48 -14.94 -61.81
C LEU A 116 -6.56 -13.45 -61.42
N VAL A 117 -7.11 -12.61 -62.33
CA VAL A 117 -7.25 -11.18 -62.07
C VAL A 117 -8.33 -10.92 -61.03
N SER A 118 -9.47 -11.61 -61.10
CA SER A 118 -10.53 -11.48 -60.09
C SER A 118 -10.09 -11.97 -58.73
N MET A 119 -9.33 -13.07 -58.65
CA MET A 119 -8.75 -13.57 -57.39
C MET A 119 -7.72 -12.59 -56.82
N LEU A 120 -6.89 -11.97 -57.65
CA LEU A 120 -5.87 -11.02 -57.23
C LEU A 120 -6.49 -9.75 -56.65
N VAL A 121 -7.51 -9.21 -57.30
CA VAL A 121 -8.20 -8.00 -56.84
C VAL A 121 -9.06 -8.26 -55.61
N SER A 122 -9.78 -9.41 -55.56
CA SER A 122 -10.71 -9.69 -54.46
C SER A 122 -10.05 -10.16 -53.18
N TYR A 123 -8.89 -10.84 -53.24
CA TYR A 123 -8.24 -11.43 -52.08
C TYR A 123 -6.85 -10.87 -51.79
N ILE A 124 -5.98 -10.72 -52.79
CA ILE A 124 -4.58 -10.32 -52.56
C ILE A 124 -4.45 -8.84 -52.24
N VAL A 125 -5.14 -7.96 -52.98
CA VAL A 125 -5.08 -6.51 -52.76
C VAL A 125 -5.51 -6.12 -51.34
N PRO A 126 -6.64 -6.61 -50.82
CA PRO A 126 -7.04 -6.35 -49.43
C PRO A 126 -6.04 -6.84 -48.38
N ILE A 127 -5.47 -8.05 -48.60
CA ILE A 127 -4.46 -8.62 -47.67
C ILE A 127 -3.20 -7.74 -47.65
N VAL A 128 -2.69 -7.34 -48.82
CA VAL A 128 -1.51 -6.44 -48.91
C VAL A 128 -1.78 -5.09 -48.26
N LEU A 129 -3.00 -4.57 -48.42
CA LEU A 129 -3.41 -3.30 -47.84
C LEU A 129 -3.50 -3.40 -46.30
N ILE A 130 -4.05 -4.49 -45.79
CA ILE A 130 -4.09 -4.77 -44.33
C ILE A 130 -2.65 -4.90 -43.75
N ILE A 131 -1.75 -5.61 -44.44
CA ILE A 131 -0.35 -5.74 -44.03
C ILE A 131 0.35 -4.36 -44.07
N ALA A 132 0.15 -3.57 -45.13
CA ALA A 132 0.76 -2.24 -45.26
C ALA A 132 0.26 -1.27 -44.17
N VAL A 133 -1.04 -1.25 -43.90
CA VAL A 133 -1.66 -0.44 -42.84
C VAL A 133 -1.20 -0.94 -41.49
N GLY A 134 -1.13 -2.26 -41.27
CA GLY A 134 -0.60 -2.88 -40.03
C GLY A 134 0.86 -2.47 -39.76
N GLN A 135 1.73 -2.53 -40.79
CA GLN A 135 3.11 -2.08 -40.66
C GLN A 135 3.25 -0.57 -40.42
N TRP A 136 2.42 0.23 -41.07
CA TRP A 136 2.37 1.69 -40.85
C TRP A 136 1.91 2.04 -39.45
N LEU A 137 0.83 1.40 -38.96
CA LEU A 137 0.34 1.50 -37.57
C LEU A 137 1.40 1.03 -36.58
N GLN A 138 2.06 -0.09 -36.85
CA GLN A 138 3.12 -0.62 -36.02
C GLN A 138 4.33 0.34 -35.96
N LYS A 139 4.75 0.94 -37.08
CA LYS A 139 5.78 1.99 -37.11
C LYS A 139 5.37 3.24 -36.35
N LYS A 140 4.10 3.67 -36.47
CA LYS A 140 3.56 4.84 -35.74
C LYS A 140 3.40 4.55 -34.25
N MET A 141 2.98 3.34 -33.85
CA MET A 141 2.94 2.89 -32.46
C MET A 141 4.35 2.73 -31.88
N MET A 142 5.32 2.18 -32.62
CA MET A 142 6.71 2.06 -32.16
C MET A 142 7.36 3.44 -31.97
N LYS A 143 7.07 4.45 -32.79
CA LYS A 143 7.54 5.82 -32.56
C LYS A 143 6.95 6.47 -31.29
N ASN A 144 5.73 6.14 -30.94
CA ASN A 144 5.07 6.64 -29.72
C ASN A 144 5.28 5.72 -28.49
N MET A 145 5.55 4.44 -28.68
CA MET A 145 5.85 3.44 -27.62
C MET A 145 7.35 3.21 -27.41
N GLY A 146 8.19 3.57 -28.38
CA GLY A 146 9.63 3.37 -28.27
C GLY A 146 10.29 4.08 -27.08
N GLY A 147 9.66 5.12 -26.55
CA GLY A 147 10.09 5.75 -25.29
C GLY A 147 9.70 4.96 -24.03
N ASN A 148 8.60 4.19 -24.07
CA ASN A 148 8.12 3.47 -22.87
C ASN A 148 8.55 1.99 -22.82
N MET A 149 8.84 1.35 -23.95
CA MET A 149 9.30 -0.05 -23.95
C MET A 149 10.77 -0.22 -23.54
N MET A 150 11.60 0.79 -23.72
CA MET A 150 12.97 0.81 -23.15
C MET A 150 13.01 1.16 -21.65
N SER A 151 11.88 1.52 -21.07
CA SER A 151 11.73 1.79 -19.64
C SER A 151 11.36 0.55 -18.81
N PHE A 152 10.96 -0.55 -19.43
CA PHE A 152 10.75 -1.82 -18.74
C PHE A 152 12.08 -2.37 -18.25
N GLY A 153 12.24 -2.49 -16.93
CA GLY A 153 13.45 -2.97 -16.28
C GLY A 153 14.40 -1.88 -15.82
N LYS A 154 14.09 -0.58 -16.00
CA LYS A 154 14.80 0.49 -15.31
C LYS A 154 14.41 0.53 -13.85
N SER A 155 15.39 0.66 -12.96
CA SER A 155 15.12 0.84 -11.54
C SER A 155 14.37 2.16 -11.36
N GLY A 156 13.26 2.12 -10.62
CA GLY A 156 12.53 3.33 -10.21
C GLY A 156 13.20 4.07 -9.05
N ALA A 157 14.46 3.72 -8.73
CA ALA A 157 15.18 4.27 -7.60
C ALA A 157 15.21 5.81 -7.65
N LYS A 158 14.82 6.42 -6.54
CA LYS A 158 14.98 7.86 -6.36
C LYS A 158 16.45 8.14 -6.09
N ILE A 159 17.07 8.88 -6.98
CA ILE A 159 18.48 9.28 -6.86
C ILE A 159 18.50 10.69 -6.28
N TYR A 160 19.09 10.83 -5.11
CA TYR A 160 19.35 12.13 -4.49
C TYR A 160 20.82 12.46 -4.75
N ALA A 161 21.12 13.64 -5.32
CA ALA A 161 22.47 14.13 -5.47
C ALA A 161 23.12 14.40 -4.09
N GLU A 162 24.42 14.58 -4.04
CA GLU A 162 25.23 14.70 -2.80
C GLU A 162 24.63 15.65 -1.73
N ASN A 163 23.97 16.72 -2.16
CA ASN A 163 23.38 17.73 -1.26
C ASN A 163 21.83 17.69 -1.19
N GLU A 164 21.17 16.77 -1.88
CA GLU A 164 19.70 16.74 -1.96
C GLU A 164 19.02 16.04 -0.78
N THR A 165 19.74 15.23 -0.02
CA THR A 165 19.15 14.57 1.16
C THR A 165 18.78 15.57 2.24
N GLY A 166 19.55 16.67 2.38
CA GLY A 166 19.33 17.76 3.34
C GLY A 166 19.22 17.31 4.80
N LYS A 167 19.60 16.05 5.10
CA LYS A 167 19.51 15.42 6.41
C LYS A 167 20.87 14.94 6.87
N THR A 168 21.20 15.23 8.12
CA THR A 168 22.45 14.83 8.80
C THR A 168 22.14 14.13 10.11
N PHE A 169 23.15 13.63 10.82
CA PHE A 169 22.95 13.05 12.15
C PHE A 169 22.42 14.04 13.19
N ALA A 170 22.51 15.35 12.95
CA ALA A 170 21.89 16.37 13.79
C ALA A 170 20.35 16.39 13.70
N ASP A 171 19.78 15.87 12.61
CA ASP A 171 18.32 15.73 12.44
C ASP A 171 17.78 14.43 13.05
N VAL A 172 18.66 13.55 13.50
CA VAL A 172 18.30 12.26 14.10
C VAL A 172 18.56 12.31 15.60
N ALA A 173 17.53 12.16 16.39
CA ALA A 173 17.61 12.13 17.85
C ALA A 173 17.30 10.74 18.40
N GLY A 174 17.89 10.40 19.55
CA GLY A 174 17.56 9.20 20.33
C GLY A 174 17.93 7.87 19.69
N GLN A 175 18.99 7.82 18.90
CA GLN A 175 19.51 6.61 18.22
C GLN A 175 21.05 6.61 18.27
N ASP A 176 21.63 6.85 19.44
CA ASP A 176 23.05 7.15 19.56
C ASP A 176 23.93 5.94 19.21
N GLU A 177 23.56 4.72 19.61
CA GLU A 177 24.28 3.50 19.27
C GLU A 177 24.20 3.19 17.76
N ALA A 178 23.03 3.42 17.15
CA ALA A 178 22.87 3.25 15.71
C ALA A 178 23.69 4.29 14.93
N LYS A 179 23.74 5.55 15.39
CA LYS A 179 24.57 6.61 14.82
C LYS A 179 26.05 6.29 14.93
N GLU A 180 26.52 5.80 16.09
CA GLU A 180 27.90 5.41 16.29
C GLU A 180 28.31 4.31 15.30
N ALA A 181 27.51 3.25 15.19
CA ALA A 181 27.73 2.17 14.24
C ALA A 181 27.74 2.61 12.76
N LEU A 182 26.93 3.63 12.44
CA LEU A 182 26.86 4.19 11.08
C LEU A 182 27.96 5.21 10.80
N THR A 183 28.51 5.86 11.82
CA THR A 183 29.63 6.80 11.69
C THR A 183 30.89 6.11 11.16
N GLU A 184 31.10 4.82 11.48
CA GLU A 184 32.18 4.05 10.90
C GLU A 184 32.03 3.88 9.37
N ILE A 185 30.80 3.77 8.88
CA ILE A 185 30.51 3.69 7.43
C ILE A 185 30.81 5.04 6.78
N VAL A 186 30.45 6.14 7.43
CA VAL A 186 30.75 7.50 6.96
C VAL A 186 32.26 7.74 6.90
N ASP A 187 33.01 7.40 7.96
CA ASP A 187 34.48 7.54 8.00
C ASP A 187 35.15 6.71 6.90
N PHE A 188 34.67 5.51 6.65
CA PHE A 188 35.18 4.72 5.54
C PHE A 188 34.96 5.35 4.17
N LEU A 189 33.75 5.85 3.92
CA LEU A 189 33.45 6.51 2.62
C LEU A 189 34.37 7.71 2.38
N HIS A 190 34.78 8.40 3.46
CA HIS A 190 35.73 9.51 3.39
C HIS A 190 37.20 9.05 3.31
N ASN A 191 37.57 8.00 4.05
CA ASN A 191 38.96 7.60 4.26
C ASN A 191 39.22 6.11 3.97
N PRO A 192 38.88 5.57 2.79
CA PRO A 192 38.97 4.14 2.49
C PRO A 192 40.42 3.58 2.62
N ASN A 193 41.41 4.39 2.31
CA ASN A 193 42.82 4.00 2.38
C ASN A 193 43.32 3.72 3.80
N ARG A 194 42.75 4.38 4.81
CA ARG A 194 43.10 4.17 6.22
C ARG A 194 42.73 2.75 6.68
N TYR A 195 41.57 2.28 6.24
CA TYR A 195 41.10 0.92 6.56
C TYR A 195 41.88 -0.15 5.78
N ALA A 196 42.14 0.11 4.51
CA ALA A 196 42.97 -0.79 3.67
C ALA A 196 44.39 -0.96 4.22
N ALA A 197 45.00 0.08 4.79
CA ALA A 197 46.37 0.06 5.33
C ALA A 197 46.55 -0.91 6.50
N ILE A 198 45.46 -1.13 7.30
CA ILE A 198 45.47 -2.09 8.41
C ILE A 198 44.86 -3.45 8.04
N GLY A 199 44.43 -3.64 6.78
CA GLY A 199 43.80 -4.86 6.31
C GLY A 199 42.35 -5.04 6.74
N ALA A 200 41.72 -4.01 7.26
CA ALA A 200 40.30 -4.04 7.61
C ALA A 200 39.44 -4.13 6.36
N LYS A 201 38.50 -5.08 6.36
CA LYS A 201 37.50 -5.23 5.30
C LYS A 201 36.18 -4.64 5.82
N LEU A 202 35.65 -3.67 5.09
CA LEU A 202 34.31 -3.17 5.44
C LEU A 202 33.21 -4.14 5.10
N PRO A 203 32.14 -4.11 5.87
CA PRO A 203 30.91 -4.78 5.49
C PRO A 203 30.39 -4.18 4.18
N LYS A 204 30.10 -5.03 3.19
CA LYS A 204 29.49 -4.61 1.93
C LYS A 204 28.09 -4.05 2.14
N GLY A 205 27.40 -4.49 3.20
CA GLY A 205 26.06 -4.06 3.53
C GLY A 205 25.78 -4.05 5.03
N ALA A 206 24.94 -3.10 5.45
CA ALA A 206 24.40 -3.06 6.79
C ALA A 206 22.86 -3.12 6.75
N LEU A 207 22.29 -3.85 7.71
CA LEU A 207 20.85 -4.04 7.87
C LEU A 207 20.37 -3.28 9.08
N LEU A 208 19.52 -2.27 8.87
CA LEU A 208 18.81 -1.54 9.91
C LEU A 208 17.59 -2.36 10.35
N VAL A 209 17.56 -2.75 11.61
CA VAL A 209 16.54 -3.66 12.15
C VAL A 209 15.81 -3.00 13.31
N GLY A 210 14.49 -2.95 13.27
CA GLY A 210 13.73 -2.41 14.38
C GLY A 210 12.25 -2.17 14.07
N PRO A 211 11.45 -1.75 15.05
CA PRO A 211 10.03 -1.47 14.88
C PRO A 211 9.75 -0.42 13.82
N GLN A 212 8.52 -0.39 13.33
CA GLN A 212 8.07 0.66 12.42
C GLN A 212 8.10 2.03 13.11
N GLY A 213 8.39 3.10 12.35
CA GLY A 213 8.40 4.47 12.90
C GLY A 213 9.64 4.86 13.68
N THR A 214 10.65 3.98 13.85
CA THR A 214 11.88 4.27 14.60
C THR A 214 12.91 5.13 13.84
N GLY A 215 12.64 5.48 12.57
CA GLY A 215 13.48 6.38 11.80
C GLY A 215 14.55 5.71 10.94
N LYS A 216 14.44 4.41 10.61
CA LYS A 216 15.42 3.68 9.78
C LYS A 216 15.72 4.35 8.45
N THR A 217 14.69 4.78 7.73
CA THR A 217 14.83 5.51 6.46
C THR A 217 15.47 6.89 6.64
N LEU A 218 15.17 7.58 7.77
CA LEU A 218 15.77 8.86 8.12
C LEU A 218 17.26 8.69 8.44
N LEU A 219 17.63 7.67 9.20
CA LEU A 219 19.02 7.31 9.49
C LEU A 219 19.81 7.03 8.20
N ALA A 220 19.26 6.25 7.26
CA ALA A 220 19.93 5.99 5.99
C ALA A 220 20.18 7.26 5.18
N LYS A 221 19.22 8.19 5.16
CA LYS A 221 19.38 9.50 4.52
C LYS A 221 20.42 10.36 5.24
N ALA A 222 20.45 10.31 6.56
CA ALA A 222 21.41 11.07 7.38
C ALA A 222 22.85 10.58 7.15
N VAL A 223 23.06 9.26 7.01
CA VAL A 223 24.37 8.70 6.66
C VAL A 223 24.87 9.26 5.32
N ALA A 224 24.01 9.30 4.31
CA ALA A 224 24.39 9.81 3.00
C ALA A 224 24.68 11.33 3.01
N GLY A 225 23.88 12.08 3.77
CA GLY A 225 24.11 13.52 3.94
C GLY A 225 25.39 13.82 4.72
N GLU A 226 25.71 13.04 5.74
CA GLU A 226 26.95 13.15 6.51
C GLU A 226 28.18 12.74 5.69
N ALA A 227 28.05 11.70 4.87
CA ALA A 227 29.10 11.23 3.99
C ALA A 227 29.27 12.07 2.72
N HIS A 228 28.37 12.98 2.42
CA HIS A 228 28.34 13.79 1.20
C HIS A 228 28.46 12.95 -0.09
N VAL A 229 27.71 11.85 -0.16
CA VAL A 229 27.68 10.95 -1.31
C VAL A 229 26.28 10.81 -1.90
N PRO A 230 26.16 10.45 -3.19
CA PRO A 230 24.86 10.17 -3.81
C PRO A 230 24.10 9.07 -3.07
N PHE A 231 22.78 9.25 -2.94
CA PHE A 231 21.88 8.35 -2.25
C PHE A 231 20.83 7.78 -3.20
N PHE A 232 20.85 6.46 -3.39
CA PHE A 232 19.86 5.73 -4.16
C PHE A 232 18.85 5.11 -3.20
N SER A 233 17.60 5.50 -3.27
CA SER A 233 16.54 4.98 -2.40
C SER A 233 15.48 4.24 -3.22
N ILE A 234 15.22 2.99 -2.84
CA ILE A 234 14.20 2.14 -3.45
C ILE A 234 13.49 1.33 -2.35
N SER A 235 12.18 1.08 -2.53
CA SER A 235 11.46 0.13 -1.69
C SER A 235 11.58 -1.28 -2.24
N GLY A 236 11.71 -2.29 -1.37
CA GLY A 236 11.68 -3.70 -1.76
C GLY A 236 10.43 -4.07 -2.57
N SER A 237 9.30 -3.40 -2.30
CA SER A 237 8.05 -3.57 -3.05
C SER A 237 8.15 -3.13 -4.52
N GLU A 238 9.04 -2.19 -4.86
CA GLU A 238 9.24 -1.73 -6.23
C GLU A 238 9.95 -2.77 -7.13
N PHE A 239 10.56 -3.78 -6.52
CA PHE A 239 11.14 -4.91 -7.27
C PHE A 239 10.12 -6.01 -7.56
N VAL A 240 8.97 -6.03 -6.86
CA VAL A 240 7.94 -7.04 -7.09
C VAL A 240 7.10 -6.64 -8.29
N GLU A 241 7.20 -7.40 -9.36
CA GLU A 241 6.52 -7.14 -10.64
C GLU A 241 5.64 -8.33 -11.05
N MET A 242 4.67 -8.07 -11.95
CA MET A 242 3.79 -9.13 -12.46
C MET A 242 4.48 -10.05 -13.48
N PHE A 243 5.58 -9.59 -14.10
CA PHE A 243 6.29 -10.35 -15.13
C PHE A 243 7.61 -10.87 -14.59
N VAL A 244 7.80 -12.18 -14.73
CA VAL A 244 9.01 -12.88 -14.26
C VAL A 244 10.27 -12.29 -14.92
N GLY A 245 11.26 -11.99 -14.10
CA GLY A 245 12.56 -11.44 -14.52
C GLY A 245 12.66 -9.92 -14.57
N MET A 246 11.55 -9.19 -14.40
CA MET A 246 11.58 -7.72 -14.38
C MET A 246 12.21 -7.17 -13.10
N GLY A 247 11.89 -7.76 -11.94
CA GLY A 247 12.52 -7.40 -10.67
C GLY A 247 14.04 -7.61 -10.71
N ALA A 248 14.48 -8.74 -11.24
CA ALA A 248 15.90 -9.01 -11.45
C ALA A 248 16.58 -8.01 -12.41
N ALA A 249 15.88 -7.54 -13.45
CA ALA A 249 16.41 -6.51 -14.35
C ALA A 249 16.54 -5.15 -13.64
N LYS A 250 15.60 -4.79 -12.78
CA LYS A 250 15.68 -3.56 -11.96
C LYS A 250 16.84 -3.61 -10.97
N VAL A 251 17.08 -4.76 -10.34
CA VAL A 251 18.24 -4.96 -9.47
C VAL A 251 19.55 -4.71 -10.24
N ARG A 252 19.73 -5.34 -11.40
CA ARG A 252 20.92 -5.12 -12.24
C ARG A 252 21.11 -3.65 -12.63
N ASP A 253 20.03 -2.98 -13.03
CA ASP A 253 20.06 -1.56 -13.42
C ASP A 253 20.45 -0.66 -12.24
N LEU A 254 19.90 -0.92 -11.05
CA LEU A 254 20.24 -0.20 -9.81
C LEU A 254 21.73 -0.31 -9.48
N PHE A 255 22.27 -1.53 -9.46
CA PHE A 255 23.68 -1.75 -9.14
C PHE A 255 24.62 -1.21 -10.21
N LYS A 256 24.23 -1.25 -11.48
CA LYS A 256 24.96 -0.60 -12.56
C LYS A 256 25.04 0.91 -12.36
N GLN A 257 23.89 1.57 -12.08
CA GLN A 257 23.84 3.01 -11.82
C GLN A 257 24.65 3.40 -10.58
N ALA A 258 24.58 2.60 -9.51
CA ALA A 258 25.37 2.80 -8.31
C ALA A 258 26.88 2.68 -8.59
N GLY A 259 27.29 1.70 -9.39
CA GLY A 259 28.68 1.55 -9.81
C GLY A 259 29.21 2.71 -10.66
N GLU A 260 28.36 3.32 -11.49
CA GLU A 260 28.70 4.50 -12.30
C GLU A 260 28.85 5.78 -11.47
N LYS A 261 28.18 5.84 -10.29
CA LYS A 261 28.18 7.01 -9.39
C LYS A 261 28.90 6.75 -8.07
N ALA A 262 29.78 5.78 -8.01
CA ALA A 262 30.58 5.50 -6.81
C ALA A 262 31.58 6.64 -6.51
N PRO A 263 31.82 7.03 -5.22
CA PRO A 263 31.22 6.43 -4.02
C PRO A 263 29.76 6.84 -3.81
N CYS A 264 28.92 5.91 -3.34
CA CYS A 264 27.49 6.17 -3.12
C CYS A 264 26.89 5.19 -2.09
N ILE A 265 25.69 5.50 -1.62
CA ILE A 265 24.91 4.62 -0.76
C ILE A 265 23.65 4.15 -1.53
N VAL A 266 23.42 2.85 -1.53
CA VAL A 266 22.19 2.21 -2.02
C VAL A 266 21.36 1.80 -0.81
N PHE A 267 20.16 2.34 -0.69
CA PHE A 267 19.23 2.02 0.39
C PHE A 267 18.02 1.27 -0.14
N ILE A 268 17.77 0.09 0.44
CA ILE A 268 16.62 -0.76 0.12
C ILE A 268 15.73 -0.81 1.36
N ASP A 269 14.59 -0.12 1.30
CA ASP A 269 13.61 -0.16 2.38
C ASP A 269 12.73 -1.41 2.26
N GLU A 270 12.21 -1.92 3.38
CA GLU A 270 11.34 -3.10 3.42
C GLU A 270 11.91 -4.30 2.64
N ILE A 271 13.18 -4.62 2.88
CA ILE A 271 13.88 -5.70 2.18
C ILE A 271 13.19 -7.07 2.34
N ASP A 272 12.40 -7.26 3.40
CA ASP A 272 11.63 -8.47 3.66
C ASP A 272 10.54 -8.73 2.61
N THR A 273 10.16 -7.75 1.79
CA THR A 273 9.20 -7.96 0.68
C THR A 273 9.78 -8.88 -0.41
N ILE A 274 11.08 -8.84 -0.63
CA ILE A 274 11.80 -9.68 -1.62
C ILE A 274 12.67 -10.76 -0.96
N GLY A 275 13.11 -10.51 0.28
CA GLY A 275 14.05 -11.34 1.01
C GLY A 275 13.44 -12.41 1.91
N LYS A 276 12.16 -12.74 1.79
CA LYS A 276 11.47 -13.69 2.68
C LYS A 276 11.98 -15.12 2.51
N LYS A 277 12.07 -15.86 3.64
CA LYS A 277 12.38 -17.31 3.66
C LYS A 277 11.45 -18.11 2.75
N ARG A 278 11.97 -19.21 2.21
CA ARG A 278 11.22 -20.17 1.40
C ARG A 278 10.26 -20.95 2.30
N ASP A 279 8.99 -20.65 2.24
CA ASP A 279 7.96 -21.49 2.86
C ASP A 279 7.62 -22.64 1.90
N GLY A 280 7.95 -23.87 2.29
CA GLY A 280 7.88 -25.09 1.45
C GLY A 280 6.49 -25.55 1.01
N ALA A 281 5.44 -24.72 1.06
CA ALA A 281 4.05 -25.13 0.83
C ALA A 281 3.24 -24.22 -0.13
N GLY A 282 3.87 -23.43 -1.02
CA GLY A 282 3.15 -22.52 -1.92
C GLY A 282 3.37 -22.83 -3.40
N MET A 283 2.46 -23.52 -4.06
CA MET A 283 2.42 -23.63 -5.52
C MET A 283 2.09 -22.27 -6.16
N GLY A 284 3.02 -21.70 -6.93
CA GLY A 284 2.69 -20.86 -8.08
C GLY A 284 2.79 -19.33 -7.94
N GLY A 285 3.48 -18.75 -6.94
CA GLY A 285 3.58 -17.28 -6.84
C GLY A 285 4.96 -16.73 -6.45
N ASN A 286 5.94 -17.58 -6.22
CA ASN A 286 7.23 -17.19 -5.63
C ASN A 286 8.39 -17.04 -6.65
N ASP A 287 8.24 -17.50 -7.89
CA ASP A 287 9.35 -17.57 -8.86
C ASP A 287 9.97 -16.19 -9.15
N GLU A 288 9.16 -15.15 -9.24
CA GLU A 288 9.64 -13.80 -9.54
C GLU A 288 10.42 -13.20 -8.36
N ARG A 289 9.90 -13.35 -7.13
CA ARG A 289 10.57 -12.87 -5.91
C ARG A 289 11.87 -13.62 -5.68
N GLU A 290 11.87 -14.94 -5.87
CA GLU A 290 13.06 -15.78 -5.74
C GLU A 290 14.13 -15.41 -6.78
N GLN A 291 13.73 -15.16 -8.03
CA GLN A 291 14.63 -14.71 -9.06
C GLN A 291 15.23 -13.34 -8.76
N THR A 292 14.41 -12.43 -8.23
CA THR A 292 14.85 -11.09 -7.81
C THR A 292 15.82 -11.17 -6.64
N LEU A 293 15.52 -11.99 -5.61
CA LEU A 293 16.41 -12.24 -4.49
C LEU A 293 17.75 -12.83 -4.95
N ASN A 294 17.72 -13.86 -5.78
CA ASN A 294 18.93 -14.49 -6.31
C ASN A 294 19.78 -13.51 -7.12
N GLN A 295 19.15 -12.61 -7.88
CA GLN A 295 19.85 -11.54 -8.59
C GLN A 295 20.48 -10.55 -7.60
N LEU A 296 19.76 -10.12 -6.55
CA LEU A 296 20.31 -9.25 -5.52
C LEU A 296 21.54 -9.87 -4.85
N LEU A 297 21.46 -11.14 -4.47
CA LEU A 297 22.59 -11.87 -3.89
C LEU A 297 23.79 -11.93 -4.85
N THR A 298 23.54 -12.15 -6.13
CA THR A 298 24.58 -12.20 -7.17
C THR A 298 25.25 -10.83 -7.34
N GLU A 299 24.49 -9.75 -7.39
CA GLU A 299 25.04 -8.39 -7.49
C GLU A 299 25.87 -8.03 -6.24
N MET A 300 25.37 -8.36 -5.04
CA MET A 300 26.10 -8.12 -3.79
C MET A 300 27.43 -8.91 -3.74
N ASP A 301 27.44 -10.17 -4.18
CA ASP A 301 28.64 -11.01 -4.20
C ASP A 301 29.64 -10.51 -5.24
N GLY A 302 29.17 -10.12 -6.43
CA GLY A 302 29.98 -9.61 -7.54
C GLY A 302 30.45 -8.17 -7.35
N PHE A 303 29.96 -7.47 -6.32
CA PHE A 303 30.29 -6.07 -6.13
C PHE A 303 31.67 -5.90 -5.47
N ASP A 304 32.48 -5.05 -6.08
CA ASP A 304 33.80 -4.70 -5.55
C ASP A 304 33.68 -3.61 -4.47
N GLY A 305 33.77 -4.01 -3.20
CA GLY A 305 33.70 -3.10 -2.05
C GLY A 305 34.74 -1.99 -2.03
N THR A 306 35.82 -2.11 -2.85
CA THR A 306 36.86 -1.07 -2.95
C THR A 306 36.40 0.17 -3.70
N LYS A 307 35.28 0.08 -4.46
CA LYS A 307 34.75 1.22 -5.22
C LYS A 307 33.94 2.21 -4.37
N GLY A 308 33.77 1.95 -3.06
CA GLY A 308 33.07 2.87 -2.15
C GLY A 308 31.54 2.85 -2.27
N VAL A 309 30.94 1.76 -2.75
CA VAL A 309 29.49 1.60 -2.69
C VAL A 309 29.12 0.82 -1.45
N VAL A 310 28.21 1.38 -0.64
CA VAL A 310 27.69 0.75 0.57
C VAL A 310 26.20 0.48 0.39
N ILE A 311 25.77 -0.73 0.73
CA ILE A 311 24.37 -1.13 0.65
C ILE A 311 23.78 -1.06 2.06
N LEU A 312 22.78 -0.22 2.26
CA LEU A 312 21.96 -0.20 3.47
C LEU A 312 20.60 -0.83 3.17
N ALA A 313 20.11 -1.65 4.05
CA ALA A 313 18.73 -2.14 3.95
C ALA A 313 18.01 -1.94 5.28
N ALA A 314 16.68 -1.86 5.22
CA ALA A 314 15.84 -1.76 6.41
C ALA A 314 14.77 -2.85 6.42
N THR A 315 14.49 -3.38 7.61
CA THR A 315 13.38 -4.31 7.84
C THR A 315 12.80 -4.16 9.23
N ASN A 316 11.51 -4.44 9.34
CA ASN A 316 10.83 -4.61 10.62
C ASN A 316 10.78 -6.08 11.05
N ARG A 317 11.14 -7.02 10.15
CA ARG A 317 10.99 -8.48 10.33
C ARG A 317 12.27 -9.23 9.97
N PRO A 318 13.35 -9.07 10.73
CA PRO A 318 14.62 -9.73 10.40
C PRO A 318 14.53 -11.26 10.42
N GLU A 319 13.62 -11.82 11.24
CA GLU A 319 13.38 -13.27 11.33
C GLU A 319 12.74 -13.86 10.05
N SER A 320 12.06 -13.04 9.26
CA SER A 320 11.45 -13.46 7.99
C SER A 320 12.46 -13.54 6.84
N LEU A 321 13.65 -12.94 7.01
CA LEU A 321 14.65 -12.87 5.94
C LEU A 321 15.31 -14.22 5.67
N ASP A 322 15.62 -14.47 4.39
CA ASP A 322 16.43 -15.61 3.96
C ASP A 322 17.82 -15.52 4.59
N PRO A 323 18.29 -16.58 5.28
CA PRO A 323 19.62 -16.61 5.88
C PRO A 323 20.77 -16.29 4.90
N ALA A 324 20.57 -16.50 3.61
CA ALA A 324 21.56 -16.17 2.59
C ALA A 324 21.87 -14.67 2.53
N LEU A 325 20.89 -13.79 2.80
CA LEU A 325 21.12 -12.34 2.88
C LEU A 325 22.03 -11.93 4.04
N LEU A 326 22.04 -12.73 5.11
CA LEU A 326 22.72 -12.42 6.38
C LEU A 326 24.12 -13.05 6.48
N ARG A 327 24.61 -13.65 5.36
CA ARG A 327 25.97 -14.25 5.32
C ARG A 327 27.05 -13.17 5.19
N PRO A 328 28.26 -13.44 5.71
CA PRO A 328 29.41 -12.55 5.53
C PRO A 328 29.62 -12.18 4.05
N GLY A 329 29.89 -10.90 3.80
CA GLY A 329 30.02 -10.35 2.45
C GLY A 329 28.71 -9.82 1.84
N ARG A 330 27.60 -9.86 2.58
CA ARG A 330 26.27 -9.31 2.22
C ARG A 330 25.81 -8.34 3.30
N PHE A 331 24.68 -8.61 3.99
CA PHE A 331 24.26 -7.85 5.16
C PHE A 331 24.84 -8.48 6.43
N ASP A 332 26.14 -8.38 6.58
CA ASP A 332 26.90 -8.96 7.68
C ASP A 332 26.87 -8.11 8.94
N ARG A 333 26.55 -6.83 8.83
CA ARG A 333 26.35 -5.92 9.97
C ARG A 333 24.87 -5.67 10.22
N ARG A 334 24.39 -6.02 11.41
CA ARG A 334 23.04 -5.70 11.86
C ARG A 334 23.09 -4.55 12.83
N ILE A 335 22.34 -3.49 12.54
CA ILE A 335 22.29 -2.28 13.35
C ILE A 335 20.87 -2.19 13.93
N PRO A 336 20.68 -2.44 15.23
CA PRO A 336 19.38 -2.30 15.85
C PRO A 336 18.99 -0.82 15.96
N VAL A 337 17.76 -0.50 15.52
CA VAL A 337 17.15 0.81 15.65
C VAL A 337 15.92 0.65 16.52
N GLN A 338 16.12 0.79 17.82
CA GLN A 338 15.12 0.48 18.86
C GLN A 338 14.13 1.64 19.04
N LEU A 339 13.07 1.38 19.82
CA LEU A 339 12.21 2.47 20.30
C LEU A 339 13.05 3.39 21.20
N PRO A 340 12.81 4.72 21.15
CA PRO A 340 13.60 5.67 21.92
C PRO A 340 13.34 5.52 23.42
N ASP A 341 14.41 5.60 24.22
CA ASP A 341 14.36 5.76 25.66
C ASP A 341 13.79 7.14 26.07
N LEU A 342 13.66 7.43 27.35
CA LEU A 342 13.11 8.70 27.85
C LEU A 342 13.88 9.91 27.30
N GLN A 343 15.21 9.87 27.30
CA GLN A 343 16.04 10.97 26.82
C GLN A 343 15.93 11.12 25.30
N GLY A 344 15.88 10.02 24.58
CA GLY A 344 15.63 9.97 23.14
C GLY A 344 14.27 10.56 22.79
N ARG A 345 13.19 10.21 23.53
CA ARG A 345 11.87 10.81 23.31
C ARG A 345 11.87 12.31 23.52
N ILE A 346 12.52 12.81 24.61
CA ILE A 346 12.67 14.24 24.85
C ILE A 346 13.42 14.92 23.68
N ALA A 347 14.50 14.30 23.22
CA ALA A 347 15.29 14.84 22.11
C ALA A 347 14.51 14.87 20.79
N ILE A 348 13.76 13.81 20.48
CA ILE A 348 12.90 13.72 19.28
C ILE A 348 11.80 14.78 19.34
N LEU A 349 11.09 14.92 20.47
CA LEU A 349 10.06 15.95 20.64
C LEU A 349 10.65 17.35 20.39
N LYS A 350 11.82 17.65 20.94
CA LYS A 350 12.51 18.94 20.74
C LYS A 350 12.90 19.18 19.28
N VAL A 351 13.34 18.13 18.56
CA VAL A 351 13.67 18.25 17.13
C VAL A 351 12.45 18.62 16.32
N HIS A 352 11.31 17.94 16.54
CA HIS A 352 10.07 18.24 15.82
C HIS A 352 9.39 19.53 16.27
N ALA A 353 9.70 20.00 17.47
CA ALA A 353 9.21 21.28 18.00
C ALA A 353 9.91 22.51 17.42
N LYS A 354 11.08 22.37 16.80
CA LYS A 354 11.89 23.51 16.29
C LYS A 354 11.12 24.45 15.35
N ASP A 355 10.29 23.87 14.49
CA ASP A 355 9.55 24.61 13.47
C ASP A 355 8.11 24.94 13.89
N VAL A 356 7.75 24.68 15.16
CA VAL A 356 6.40 24.91 15.70
C VAL A 356 6.43 26.04 16.72
N HIS A 357 5.56 27.04 16.52
CA HIS A 357 5.40 28.11 17.50
C HIS A 357 4.75 27.60 18.78
N MET A 358 5.48 27.73 19.89
CA MET A 358 5.00 27.31 21.21
C MET A 358 4.96 28.52 22.17
N THR A 359 3.99 28.55 23.07
CA THR A 359 3.87 29.56 24.11
C THR A 359 4.31 29.03 25.45
N GLY A 360 4.99 29.87 26.24
CA GLY A 360 5.33 29.54 27.62
C GLY A 360 6.40 28.44 27.74
N HIS A 361 6.46 27.89 28.94
CA HIS A 361 7.36 26.77 29.24
C HIS A 361 6.68 25.46 28.95
N ILE A 362 7.15 24.73 27.94
CA ILE A 362 6.69 23.38 27.61
C ILE A 362 7.52 22.36 28.38
N ASP A 363 6.85 21.49 29.14
CA ASP A 363 7.47 20.36 29.80
C ASP A 363 7.52 19.12 28.90
N PHE A 364 8.56 19.04 28.06
CA PHE A 364 8.80 17.88 27.21
C PHE A 364 9.09 16.60 28.02
N ASN A 365 9.52 16.71 29.28
CA ASN A 365 9.76 15.57 30.12
C ASN A 365 8.43 14.88 30.50
N ALA A 366 7.42 15.67 30.90
CA ALA A 366 6.09 15.14 31.17
C ALA A 366 5.50 14.44 29.94
N ILE A 367 5.61 15.06 28.75
CA ILE A 367 5.12 14.46 27.50
C ILE A 367 5.89 13.17 27.17
N ALA A 368 7.21 13.17 27.31
CA ALA A 368 8.03 12.00 27.03
C ALA A 368 7.76 10.82 27.99
N ARG A 369 7.46 11.09 29.26
CA ARG A 369 7.03 10.06 30.22
C ARG A 369 5.68 9.48 29.83
N ALA A 370 4.72 10.34 29.46
CA ALA A 370 3.39 9.91 29.04
C ALA A 370 3.38 9.12 27.71
N THR A 371 4.49 9.14 26.96
CA THR A 371 4.64 8.48 25.66
C THR A 371 5.61 7.30 25.71
N SER A 372 5.69 6.59 26.83
CA SER A 372 6.50 5.38 26.94
C SER A 372 6.12 4.35 25.87
N GLY A 373 7.12 3.81 25.15
CA GLY A 373 6.90 2.86 24.06
C GLY A 373 6.47 3.50 22.71
N ALA A 374 6.33 4.82 22.62
CA ALA A 374 6.05 5.50 21.36
C ALA A 374 7.28 5.52 20.45
N SER A 375 7.04 5.36 19.16
CA SER A 375 8.06 5.50 18.11
C SER A 375 8.35 6.98 17.81
N GLY A 376 9.46 7.24 17.09
CA GLY A 376 9.77 8.59 16.62
C GLY A 376 8.67 9.18 15.72
N ALA A 377 7.99 8.37 14.94
CA ALA A 377 6.87 8.80 14.10
C ALA A 377 5.65 9.20 14.93
N ASP A 378 5.35 8.47 16.02
CA ASP A 378 4.25 8.81 16.93
C ASP A 378 4.53 10.15 17.62
N LEU A 379 5.77 10.37 18.08
CA LEU A 379 6.18 11.62 18.72
C LEU A 379 6.10 12.82 17.75
N ALA A 380 6.51 12.63 16.50
CA ALA A 380 6.34 13.63 15.46
C ALA A 380 4.85 13.97 15.21
N ASN A 381 4.00 12.93 15.19
CA ASN A 381 2.57 13.10 15.04
C ASN A 381 1.93 13.84 16.22
N ILE A 382 2.38 13.60 17.45
CA ILE A 382 1.90 14.32 18.64
C ILE A 382 2.17 15.82 18.50
N ILE A 383 3.37 16.22 18.08
CA ILE A 383 3.69 17.64 17.85
C ILE A 383 2.79 18.25 16.77
N ASN A 384 2.59 17.53 15.67
CA ASN A 384 1.74 17.98 14.58
C ASN A 384 0.27 18.12 15.00
N GLU A 385 -0.28 17.13 15.72
CA GLU A 385 -1.67 17.18 16.22
C GLU A 385 -1.85 18.34 17.23
N ALA A 386 -0.85 18.63 18.07
CA ALA A 386 -0.88 19.77 18.98
C ALA A 386 -0.96 21.10 18.21
N ALA A 387 -0.17 21.24 17.15
CA ALA A 387 -0.22 22.42 16.29
C ALA A 387 -1.60 22.56 15.59
N LEU A 388 -2.13 21.46 15.05
CA LEU A 388 -3.47 21.44 14.44
C LEU A 388 -4.57 21.77 15.45
N ARG A 389 -4.43 21.31 16.70
CA ARG A 389 -5.38 21.62 17.78
C ARG A 389 -5.33 23.11 18.14
N ALA A 390 -4.15 23.70 18.28
CA ALA A 390 -4.02 25.13 18.57
C ALA A 390 -4.72 25.97 17.49
N VAL A 391 -4.52 25.66 16.20
CA VAL A 391 -5.19 26.34 15.08
C VAL A 391 -6.70 26.14 15.14
N ARG A 392 -7.21 24.95 15.43
CA ARG A 392 -8.65 24.67 15.59
C ARG A 392 -9.30 25.50 16.70
N LEU A 393 -8.53 25.84 17.73
CA LEU A 393 -8.96 26.67 18.84
C LEU A 393 -8.72 28.18 18.62
N GLY A 394 -8.30 28.58 17.41
CA GLY A 394 -8.06 29.98 17.04
C GLY A 394 -6.79 30.58 17.63
N ARG A 395 -5.85 29.75 18.10
CA ARG A 395 -4.56 30.20 18.66
C ARG A 395 -3.44 30.13 17.62
N SER A 396 -2.44 30.97 17.77
CA SER A 396 -1.27 31.03 16.88
C SER A 396 -0.05 30.28 17.41
N ALA A 397 -0.17 29.66 18.60
CA ALA A 397 0.91 28.93 19.22
C ALA A 397 0.38 27.75 20.05
N VAL A 398 1.20 26.73 20.20
CA VAL A 398 0.91 25.50 20.95
C VAL A 398 1.19 25.70 22.43
N GLU A 399 0.29 25.26 23.29
CA GLU A 399 0.40 25.23 24.73
C GLU A 399 0.63 23.82 25.25
N GLN A 400 1.02 23.67 26.53
CA GLN A 400 1.20 22.37 27.19
C GLN A 400 -0.05 21.49 27.07
N ALA A 401 -1.26 22.06 27.30
CA ALA A 401 -2.52 21.34 27.20
C ALA A 401 -2.83 20.78 25.80
N ASP A 402 -2.27 21.40 24.74
CA ASP A 402 -2.42 20.85 23.39
C ASP A 402 -1.58 19.60 23.19
N LEU A 403 -0.38 19.58 23.73
CA LEU A 403 0.50 18.42 23.68
C LEU A 403 -0.09 17.25 24.50
N GLU A 404 -0.58 17.52 25.70
CA GLU A 404 -1.22 16.51 26.55
C GLU A 404 -2.43 15.87 25.87
N GLU A 405 -3.35 16.66 25.31
CA GLU A 405 -4.49 16.13 24.55
C GLU A 405 -4.06 15.41 23.26
N SER A 406 -2.95 15.84 22.65
CA SER A 406 -2.43 15.17 21.45
C SER A 406 -1.80 13.83 21.75
N VAL A 407 -1.15 13.68 22.91
CA VAL A 407 -0.71 12.37 23.42
C VAL A 407 -1.91 11.42 23.52
N GLU A 408 -2.99 11.88 24.14
CA GLU A 408 -4.20 11.09 24.28
C GLU A 408 -4.84 10.76 22.93
N THR A 409 -4.87 11.74 22.02
CA THR A 409 -5.41 11.56 20.66
C THR A 409 -4.64 10.51 19.86
N VAL A 410 -3.32 10.49 19.97
CA VAL A 410 -2.46 9.55 19.25
C VAL A 410 -2.52 8.15 19.88
N ILE A 411 -2.53 8.05 21.22
CA ILE A 411 -2.53 6.77 21.94
C ILE A 411 -3.94 6.16 22.01
N ALA A 412 -4.94 6.95 22.44
CA ALA A 412 -6.30 6.48 22.73
C ALA A 412 -7.34 6.89 21.67
N GLY A 413 -6.93 7.66 20.66
CA GLY A 413 -7.82 8.19 19.62
C GLY A 413 -8.50 9.51 20.02
N ALA A 414 -9.10 10.18 19.04
CA ALA A 414 -9.78 11.46 19.25
C ALA A 414 -11.05 11.31 20.11
N GLN A 415 -11.43 12.38 20.82
CA GLN A 415 -12.67 12.42 21.58
C GLN A 415 -13.89 12.24 20.67
N ARG A 416 -14.83 11.39 21.07
CA ARG A 416 -16.11 11.21 20.36
C ARG A 416 -17.09 12.29 20.79
N LYS A 417 -17.34 13.27 19.92
CA LYS A 417 -18.30 14.35 20.19
C LYS A 417 -19.77 13.92 20.25
N ASN A 418 -20.11 12.82 19.58
CA ASN A 418 -21.49 12.35 19.43
C ASN A 418 -21.80 11.05 20.18
N ALA A 419 -20.90 10.57 21.04
CA ALA A 419 -21.19 9.40 21.86
C ALA A 419 -22.02 9.82 23.08
N VAL A 420 -23.32 9.60 23.00
CA VAL A 420 -24.23 9.81 24.12
C VAL A 420 -24.25 8.52 24.95
N LEU A 421 -23.42 8.45 25.99
CA LEU A 421 -23.56 7.41 27.01
C LEU A 421 -24.83 7.72 27.82
N SER A 422 -25.63 6.69 28.11
CA SER A 422 -26.71 6.83 29.06
C SER A 422 -26.19 7.17 30.47
N ALA A 423 -26.99 7.77 31.32
CA ALA A 423 -26.56 8.09 32.69
C ALA A 423 -26.07 6.86 33.44
N LYS A 424 -26.70 5.70 33.23
CA LYS A 424 -26.29 4.43 33.80
C LYS A 424 -24.94 3.95 33.28
N GLU A 425 -24.67 4.08 31.97
CA GLU A 425 -23.37 3.70 31.38
C GLU A 425 -22.26 4.61 31.89
N LYS A 426 -22.49 5.93 31.98
CA LYS A 426 -21.52 6.87 32.57
C LYS A 426 -21.16 6.49 34.01
N GLU A 427 -22.19 6.14 34.80
CA GLU A 427 -21.97 5.69 36.18
C GLU A 427 -21.14 4.41 36.24
N ILE A 428 -21.44 3.40 35.42
CA ILE A 428 -20.68 2.15 35.35
C ILE A 428 -19.23 2.42 34.97
N VAL A 429 -19.00 3.22 33.92
CA VAL A 429 -17.64 3.58 33.45
C VAL A 429 -16.89 4.35 34.54
N SER A 430 -17.56 5.26 35.27
CA SER A 430 -16.93 6.00 36.36
C SER A 430 -16.42 5.07 37.47
N TYR A 431 -17.22 4.12 37.92
CA TYR A 431 -16.78 3.14 38.91
C TYR A 431 -15.69 2.21 38.36
N HIS A 432 -15.76 1.84 37.08
CA HIS A 432 -14.77 1.02 36.41
C HIS A 432 -13.40 1.70 36.43
N GLU A 433 -13.31 2.95 35.98
CA GLU A 433 -12.04 3.69 35.91
C GLU A 433 -11.48 4.01 37.30
N ILE A 434 -12.34 4.39 38.24
CA ILE A 434 -11.91 4.58 39.63
C ILE A 434 -11.49 3.24 40.27
N GLY A 435 -12.10 2.11 39.88
CA GLY A 435 -11.68 0.78 40.28
C GLY A 435 -10.21 0.50 39.96
N HIS A 436 -9.81 0.78 38.71
CA HIS A 436 -8.41 0.68 38.29
C HIS A 436 -7.50 1.62 39.10
N ALA A 437 -7.88 2.88 39.19
CA ALA A 437 -7.09 3.92 39.86
C ALA A 437 -6.89 3.64 41.34
N LEU A 438 -7.95 3.24 42.05
CA LEU A 438 -7.92 2.98 43.49
C LEU A 438 -7.12 1.72 43.80
N VAL A 439 -7.27 0.64 43.04
CA VAL A 439 -6.47 -0.56 43.19
C VAL A 439 -4.99 -0.24 42.95
N ALA A 440 -4.66 0.56 41.95
CA ALA A 440 -3.30 1.01 41.70
C ALA A 440 -2.72 1.81 42.86
N ALA A 441 -3.45 2.82 43.34
CA ALA A 441 -2.97 3.72 44.40
C ALA A 441 -2.83 3.06 45.78
N LYS A 442 -3.60 2.01 46.05
CA LYS A 442 -3.52 1.27 47.35
C LYS A 442 -2.51 0.12 47.33
N GLN A 443 -1.75 -0.03 46.25
CA GLN A 443 -0.66 -1.01 46.15
C GLN A 443 0.71 -0.32 46.20
N THR A 444 1.70 -1.07 46.72
CA THR A 444 3.12 -0.66 46.65
C THR A 444 3.66 -0.97 45.25
N ASN A 445 4.63 -0.19 44.79
CA ASN A 445 5.30 -0.39 43.49
C ASN A 445 4.32 -0.40 42.29
N SER A 446 3.37 0.49 42.30
CA SER A 446 2.46 0.75 41.17
C SER A 446 2.74 2.14 40.63
N ALA A 447 2.71 2.28 39.31
CA ALA A 447 2.87 3.57 38.67
C ALA A 447 1.80 4.58 39.13
N PRO A 448 2.16 5.84 39.39
CA PRO A 448 1.20 6.84 39.85
C PRO A 448 0.14 7.11 38.78
N VAL A 449 -1.08 7.30 39.25
CA VAL A 449 -2.20 7.70 38.40
C VAL A 449 -2.04 9.18 38.06
N THR A 450 -2.01 9.53 36.79
CA THR A 450 -1.85 10.90 36.32
C THR A 450 -3.15 11.52 35.82
N LYS A 451 -4.05 10.72 35.28
CA LYS A 451 -5.35 11.19 34.76
C LYS A 451 -6.38 10.06 34.75
N ILE A 452 -7.61 10.39 35.03
CA ILE A 452 -8.77 9.49 34.90
C ILE A 452 -9.86 10.22 34.15
N THR A 453 -10.45 9.57 33.14
CA THR A 453 -11.51 10.19 32.33
C THR A 453 -12.57 9.16 31.90
N ILE A 454 -13.81 9.63 31.79
CA ILE A 454 -14.94 8.87 31.24
C ILE A 454 -15.39 9.43 29.90
N VAL A 455 -14.54 10.24 29.24
CA VAL A 455 -14.83 10.80 27.90
C VAL A 455 -14.51 9.75 26.84
N PRO A 456 -15.50 9.29 26.05
CA PRO A 456 -15.28 8.24 25.06
C PRO A 456 -14.33 8.64 23.94
N ARG A 457 -13.49 7.70 23.51
CA ARG A 457 -12.49 7.87 22.43
C ARG A 457 -12.84 7.06 21.18
N THR A 458 -12.25 7.41 20.06
CA THR A 458 -12.50 6.74 18.76
C THR A 458 -11.89 5.34 18.68
N SER A 459 -10.95 4.99 19.55
CA SER A 459 -10.41 3.63 19.69
C SER A 459 -11.43 2.62 20.22
N GLY A 460 -12.58 3.10 20.73
CA GLY A 460 -13.62 2.28 21.34
C GLY A 460 -13.61 2.31 22.87
N ALA A 461 -12.59 2.90 23.49
CA ALA A 461 -12.56 3.10 24.93
C ALA A 461 -13.67 4.07 25.36
N LEU A 462 -14.43 3.70 26.39
CA LEU A 462 -15.49 4.54 26.98
C LEU A 462 -14.95 5.46 28.09
N GLY A 463 -13.81 5.09 28.66
CA GLY A 463 -12.99 5.81 29.61
C GLY A 463 -11.58 5.28 29.59
N TYR A 464 -10.69 5.84 30.36
CA TYR A 464 -9.38 5.27 30.67
C TYR A 464 -8.74 5.89 31.88
N THR A 465 -7.91 5.10 32.55
CA THR A 465 -7.05 5.51 33.66
C THR A 465 -5.60 5.51 33.20
N MET A 466 -4.99 6.69 33.20
CA MET A 466 -3.61 6.87 32.76
C MET A 466 -2.65 6.73 33.95
N GLN A 467 -1.72 5.81 33.84
CA GLN A 467 -0.63 5.63 34.78
C GLN A 467 0.69 5.91 34.08
N VAL A 468 1.55 6.70 34.68
CA VAL A 468 2.85 7.08 34.11
C VAL A 468 3.94 6.84 35.15
N ASP A 469 4.88 5.97 34.80
CA ASP A 469 6.03 5.72 35.66
C ASP A 469 6.93 6.95 35.79
N GLU A 470 7.50 7.18 36.97
CA GLU A 470 8.42 8.28 37.23
C GLU A 470 9.79 8.10 36.53
N GLY A 471 10.14 6.87 36.16
CA GLY A 471 11.39 6.53 35.48
C GLY A 471 11.23 5.34 34.52
N GLU A 472 12.29 5.00 33.81
CA GLU A 472 12.33 3.79 32.99
C GLU A 472 12.71 2.59 33.84
N HIS A 473 11.79 1.61 33.93
CA HIS A 473 12.02 0.36 34.58
C HIS A 473 12.26 -0.74 33.57
N ASN A 474 13.51 -1.19 33.46
CA ASN A 474 13.89 -2.27 32.54
C ASN A 474 13.64 -3.68 33.14
N LEU A 475 13.45 -3.77 34.43
CA LEU A 475 13.20 -5.02 35.15
C LEU A 475 11.97 -4.86 36.04
N MET A 476 11.08 -5.82 35.98
CA MET A 476 9.91 -5.91 36.87
C MET A 476 10.00 -7.19 37.71
N THR A 477 9.75 -7.04 38.96
CA THR A 477 9.67 -8.17 39.91
C THR A 477 8.33 -8.91 39.73
N ARG A 478 8.28 -10.13 40.22
CA ARG A 478 7.04 -10.92 40.25
C ARG A 478 5.90 -10.19 40.97
N ASP A 479 6.22 -9.52 42.09
CA ASP A 479 5.20 -8.82 42.89
C ASP A 479 4.67 -7.58 42.17
N GLU A 480 5.50 -6.84 41.44
CA GLU A 480 5.08 -5.71 40.58
C GLU A 480 4.14 -6.19 39.45
N LEU A 481 4.45 -7.33 38.83
CA LEU A 481 3.58 -7.89 37.79
C LEU A 481 2.24 -8.40 38.37
N LEU A 482 2.25 -9.00 39.57
CA LEU A 482 1.01 -9.37 40.26
C LEU A 482 0.18 -8.14 40.66
N ASN A 483 0.83 -7.03 41.06
CA ASN A 483 0.16 -5.79 41.37
C ASN A 483 -0.46 -5.20 40.10
N LYS A 484 0.25 -5.24 38.96
CA LYS A 484 -0.26 -4.81 37.66
C LYS A 484 -1.47 -5.65 37.20
N LEU A 485 -1.43 -6.97 37.46
CA LEU A 485 -2.59 -7.83 37.19
C LEU A 485 -3.80 -7.45 38.06
N ALA A 486 -3.60 -7.15 39.34
CA ALA A 486 -4.69 -6.70 40.20
C ALA A 486 -5.26 -5.36 39.74
N THR A 487 -4.42 -4.42 39.28
CA THR A 487 -4.85 -3.15 38.70
C THR A 487 -5.70 -3.37 37.44
N LEU A 488 -5.26 -4.24 36.52
CA LEU A 488 -6.02 -4.57 35.29
C LEU A 488 -7.39 -5.19 35.60
N THR A 489 -7.54 -5.91 36.71
CA THR A 489 -8.84 -6.48 37.10
C THR A 489 -9.69 -5.54 37.94
N GLY A 490 -9.18 -4.34 38.31
CA GLY A 490 -9.82 -3.39 39.20
C GLY A 490 -11.14 -2.83 38.70
N GLY A 491 -11.22 -2.51 37.41
CA GLY A 491 -12.46 -1.99 36.80
C GLY A 491 -13.61 -3.02 36.89
N ARG A 492 -13.32 -4.27 36.49
CA ARG A 492 -14.28 -5.36 36.62
C ARG A 492 -14.68 -5.65 38.07
N ALA A 493 -13.74 -5.60 38.98
CA ALA A 493 -13.99 -5.80 40.41
C ALA A 493 -14.94 -4.70 40.96
N ALA A 494 -14.78 -3.46 40.55
CA ALA A 494 -15.68 -2.37 40.92
C ALA A 494 -17.10 -2.57 40.34
N GLU A 495 -17.25 -2.99 39.10
CA GLU A 495 -18.57 -3.30 38.51
C GLU A 495 -19.29 -4.40 39.28
N GLU A 496 -18.60 -5.47 39.61
CA GLU A 496 -19.15 -6.63 40.34
C GLU A 496 -19.59 -6.24 41.76
N LEU A 497 -18.79 -5.45 42.47
CA LEU A 497 -19.09 -5.01 43.84
C LEU A 497 -20.26 -4.05 43.94
N ILE A 498 -20.36 -3.11 43.01
CA ILE A 498 -21.37 -2.00 43.06
C ILE A 498 -22.66 -2.38 42.39
N PHE A 499 -22.60 -2.99 41.22
CA PHE A 499 -23.78 -3.27 40.40
C PHE A 499 -24.24 -4.73 40.45
N GLY A 500 -23.44 -5.62 41.05
CA GLY A 500 -23.70 -7.07 41.06
C GLY A 500 -23.78 -7.66 39.63
N SER A 501 -23.27 -6.96 38.67
CA SER A 501 -23.28 -7.33 37.25
C SER A 501 -21.96 -6.95 36.60
N ILE A 502 -21.70 -7.56 35.47
CA ILE A 502 -20.46 -7.41 34.72
C ILE A 502 -20.79 -6.98 33.29
N THR A 503 -19.98 -6.07 32.76
CA THR A 503 -20.18 -5.56 31.41
C THR A 503 -19.10 -6.02 30.43
N THR A 504 -19.28 -5.72 29.16
CA THR A 504 -18.29 -5.98 28.11
C THR A 504 -17.16 -4.95 28.13
N GLY A 505 -17.22 -3.91 28.98
CA GLY A 505 -16.23 -2.84 29.06
C GLY A 505 -14.83 -3.36 29.42
N ALA A 506 -14.75 -4.37 30.28
CA ALA A 506 -13.49 -4.97 30.72
C ALA A 506 -12.80 -5.90 29.71
N SER A 507 -13.26 -5.99 28.45
CA SER A 507 -12.72 -6.96 27.47
C SER A 507 -11.23 -6.78 27.20
N ASN A 508 -10.77 -5.56 27.06
CA ASN A 508 -9.36 -5.25 26.83
C ASN A 508 -8.49 -5.55 28.06
N ASP A 509 -8.99 -5.24 29.26
CA ASP A 509 -8.28 -5.50 30.52
C ASP A 509 -8.11 -6.99 30.75
N ILE A 510 -9.15 -7.79 30.46
CA ILE A 510 -9.11 -9.25 30.52
C ILE A 510 -8.07 -9.81 29.55
N GLU A 511 -8.02 -9.28 28.31
CA GLU A 511 -7.04 -9.70 27.32
C GLU A 511 -5.62 -9.38 27.79
N GLN A 512 -5.37 -8.18 28.28
CA GLN A 512 -4.06 -7.76 28.78
C GLN A 512 -3.65 -8.54 30.04
N ALA A 513 -4.56 -8.74 30.99
CA ALA A 513 -4.32 -9.55 32.18
C ALA A 513 -3.95 -10.99 31.80
N THR A 514 -4.67 -11.59 30.87
CA THR A 514 -4.38 -12.96 30.40
C THR A 514 -3.01 -13.05 29.71
N LYS A 515 -2.67 -12.10 28.84
CA LYS A 515 -1.35 -12.03 28.18
C LYS A 515 -0.22 -11.89 29.20
N LEU A 516 -0.41 -11.01 30.19
CA LEU A 516 0.59 -10.76 31.21
C LEU A 516 0.80 -12.00 32.12
N ALA A 517 -0.28 -12.61 32.61
CA ALA A 517 -0.22 -13.83 33.42
C ALA A 517 0.45 -14.98 32.63
N ARG A 518 0.11 -15.15 31.36
CA ARG A 518 0.74 -16.15 30.49
C ARG A 518 2.24 -15.89 30.35
N ALA A 519 2.65 -14.65 30.06
CA ALA A 519 4.07 -14.30 29.92
C ALA A 519 4.87 -14.54 31.25
N MET A 520 4.27 -14.27 32.40
CA MET A 520 4.88 -14.57 33.71
C MET A 520 5.20 -16.06 33.85
N ILE A 521 4.30 -16.92 33.37
CA ILE A 521 4.42 -18.37 33.50
C ILE A 521 5.35 -18.96 32.43
N THR A 522 5.12 -18.60 31.17
CA THR A 522 5.76 -19.27 30.02
C THR A 522 7.11 -18.68 29.64
N ARG A 523 7.31 -17.38 29.92
CA ARG A 523 8.45 -16.62 29.41
C ARG A 523 9.42 -16.16 30.51
N TYR A 524 8.88 -15.68 31.62
CA TYR A 524 9.71 -15.09 32.68
C TYR A 524 10.13 -16.05 33.77
N GLY A 525 9.67 -17.33 33.75
CA GLY A 525 10.00 -18.31 34.74
C GLY A 525 9.50 -17.95 36.16
N MET A 526 8.37 -17.20 36.24
CA MET A 526 7.82 -16.73 37.52
C MET A 526 6.74 -17.66 38.07
N SER A 527 6.54 -18.82 37.46
CA SER A 527 5.70 -19.89 37.98
C SER A 527 6.35 -20.61 39.14
N ARG A 528 5.56 -21.01 40.14
CA ARG A 528 6.04 -21.91 41.18
C ARG A 528 6.09 -23.37 40.75
N LYS A 529 5.30 -23.73 39.72
CA LYS A 529 5.15 -25.09 39.21
C LYS A 529 6.23 -25.44 38.19
N PHE A 530 6.54 -24.49 37.30
CA PHE A 530 7.45 -24.70 36.17
C PHE A 530 8.85 -24.11 36.41
N ASP A 531 8.99 -23.23 37.40
CA ASP A 531 10.24 -22.58 37.79
C ASP A 531 10.96 -21.95 36.56
N MET A 532 12.26 -22.11 36.42
CA MET A 532 13.10 -21.50 35.37
C MET A 532 13.04 -22.25 34.02
N VAL A 533 11.84 -22.58 33.54
CA VAL A 533 11.65 -23.25 32.25
C VAL A 533 11.00 -22.28 31.25
N ALA A 534 11.63 -22.10 30.07
CA ALA A 534 11.03 -21.37 28.97
C ALA A 534 10.05 -22.29 28.22
N LEU A 535 8.76 -21.99 28.29
CA LEU A 535 7.68 -22.80 27.72
C LEU A 535 7.15 -22.21 26.42
N GLU A 536 7.68 -21.07 26.01
CA GLU A 536 7.38 -20.45 24.72
C GLU A 536 8.63 -19.90 24.04
N THR A 537 8.59 -19.80 22.71
CA THR A 537 9.60 -19.13 21.89
C THR A 537 9.00 -17.89 21.25
N VAL A 538 9.71 -16.76 21.30
CA VAL A 538 9.32 -15.53 20.63
C VAL A 538 9.68 -15.68 19.16
N THR A 539 8.68 -15.68 18.29
CA THR A 539 8.85 -15.83 16.84
C THR A 539 9.11 -14.49 16.17
N ASN A 540 8.62 -13.40 16.75
CA ASN A 540 8.77 -12.05 16.20
C ASN A 540 9.15 -11.06 17.31
N GLN A 541 10.41 -10.64 17.31
CA GLN A 541 10.96 -9.78 18.35
C GLN A 541 10.53 -8.31 18.23
N TYR A 542 10.19 -7.86 17.02
CA TYR A 542 10.02 -6.44 16.70
C TYR A 542 8.59 -6.03 16.30
N LEU A 543 7.71 -6.96 16.08
CA LEU A 543 6.32 -6.66 15.75
C LEU A 543 5.38 -7.13 16.83
N SER A 544 4.59 -7.70 17.09
CA SER A 544 3.60 -8.03 18.13
C SER A 544 4.08 -9.01 19.20
N GLY A 545 5.32 -9.46 19.13
CA GLY A 545 5.82 -10.47 20.07
C GLY A 545 5.09 -11.81 19.92
N ASP A 546 4.72 -12.19 18.71
CA ASP A 546 4.07 -13.48 18.45
C ASP A 546 4.90 -14.60 19.06
N THR A 547 4.29 -15.36 19.96
CA THR A 547 4.92 -16.46 20.68
C THR A 547 4.29 -17.78 20.29
N THR A 548 5.10 -18.80 20.22
CA THR A 548 4.66 -20.18 20.00
C THR A 548 5.00 -21.02 21.22
N LEU A 549 4.04 -21.77 21.74
CA LEU A 549 4.30 -22.70 22.84
C LEU A 549 5.29 -23.78 22.40
N ALA A 550 6.31 -23.99 23.24
CA ALA A 550 7.37 -24.99 23.05
C ALA A 550 7.25 -26.10 24.10
N CYS A 551 6.04 -26.64 24.26
CA CYS A 551 5.76 -27.65 25.29
C CYS A 551 4.74 -28.69 24.80
N SER A 552 4.55 -29.80 25.54
CA SER A 552 3.53 -30.80 25.25
C SER A 552 2.10 -30.27 25.47
N ALA A 553 1.11 -30.89 24.86
CA ALA A 553 -0.30 -30.54 25.07
C ALA A 553 -0.73 -30.66 26.55
N GLU A 554 -0.17 -31.60 27.29
CA GLU A 554 -0.42 -31.79 28.74
C GLU A 554 0.14 -30.60 29.52
N THR A 555 1.37 -30.16 29.24
CA THR A 555 1.97 -28.96 29.83
C THR A 555 1.19 -27.71 29.48
N ALA A 556 0.70 -27.58 28.23
CA ALA A 556 -0.12 -26.46 27.82
C ALA A 556 -1.42 -26.35 28.63
N ALA A 557 -2.10 -27.48 28.91
CA ALA A 557 -3.28 -27.50 29.77
C ALA A 557 -2.97 -27.03 31.18
N GLN A 558 -1.83 -27.43 31.74
CA GLN A 558 -1.38 -27.00 33.07
C GLN A 558 -1.01 -25.51 33.12
N ILE A 559 -0.47 -24.96 32.02
CA ILE A 559 -0.23 -23.51 31.87
C ILE A 559 -1.56 -22.76 31.93
N ASP A 560 -2.58 -23.24 31.19
CA ASP A 560 -3.90 -22.60 31.19
C ASP A 560 -4.55 -22.61 32.57
N GLU A 561 -4.45 -23.70 33.31
CA GLU A 561 -4.91 -23.78 34.72
C GLU A 561 -4.21 -22.75 35.61
N GLU A 562 -2.90 -22.60 35.50
CA GLU A 562 -2.13 -21.66 36.33
C GLU A 562 -2.42 -20.20 35.92
N VAL A 563 -2.63 -19.90 34.62
CA VAL A 563 -3.06 -18.58 34.14
C VAL A 563 -4.40 -18.20 34.74
N ILE A 564 -5.39 -19.12 34.69
CA ILE A 564 -6.72 -18.90 35.28
C ILE A 564 -6.59 -18.62 36.79
N ALA A 565 -5.82 -19.44 37.51
CA ALA A 565 -5.62 -19.27 38.95
C ALA A 565 -4.94 -17.94 39.32
N THR A 566 -3.94 -17.51 38.50
CA THR A 566 -3.21 -16.26 38.70
C THR A 566 -4.09 -15.04 38.49
N VAL A 567 -4.87 -15.01 37.38
CA VAL A 567 -5.81 -13.91 37.10
C VAL A 567 -6.92 -13.86 38.15
N LYS A 568 -7.45 -15.02 38.59
CA LYS A 568 -8.46 -15.09 39.63
C LYS A 568 -7.95 -14.55 40.97
N ALA A 569 -6.75 -14.94 41.40
CA ALA A 569 -6.13 -14.44 42.62
C ALA A 569 -5.88 -12.91 42.57
N ALA A 570 -5.49 -12.38 41.42
CA ALA A 570 -5.36 -10.94 41.18
C ALA A 570 -6.69 -10.21 41.28
N HIS A 571 -7.75 -10.78 40.74
CA HIS A 571 -9.11 -10.24 40.82
C HIS A 571 -9.65 -10.25 42.24
N GLU A 572 -9.47 -11.37 43.00
CA GLU A 572 -9.83 -11.45 44.41
C GLU A 572 -9.10 -10.41 45.26
N LYS A 573 -7.82 -10.16 44.96
CA LYS A 573 -7.03 -9.09 45.60
C LYS A 573 -7.63 -7.71 45.30
N ALA A 574 -8.01 -7.43 44.06
CA ALA A 574 -8.62 -6.18 43.67
C ALA A 574 -9.97 -5.96 44.37
N ILE A 575 -10.84 -6.98 44.42
CA ILE A 575 -12.11 -6.94 45.18
C ILE A 575 -11.85 -6.58 46.64
N LYS A 576 -10.90 -7.22 47.29
CA LYS A 576 -10.57 -6.94 48.68
C LYS A 576 -10.10 -5.50 48.91
N ILE A 577 -9.23 -4.97 48.05
CA ILE A 577 -8.76 -3.59 48.15
C ILE A 577 -9.92 -2.60 48.00
N LEU A 578 -10.84 -2.87 47.09
CA LEU A 578 -12.02 -2.02 46.88
C LEU A 578 -13.01 -2.10 48.02
N GLN A 579 -13.26 -3.30 48.58
CA GLN A 579 -14.10 -3.51 49.77
C GLN A 579 -13.58 -2.76 50.99
N ASP A 580 -12.26 -2.81 51.20
CA ASP A 580 -11.61 -2.12 52.33
C ASP A 580 -11.63 -0.58 52.18
N ASN A 581 -11.98 -0.07 50.99
CA ASN A 581 -11.99 1.37 50.65
C ASN A 581 -13.29 1.83 49.98
N MET A 582 -14.44 1.23 50.32
CA MET A 582 -15.74 1.50 49.66
C MET A 582 -16.16 2.99 49.70
N ASP A 583 -16.00 3.66 50.83
CA ASP A 583 -16.35 5.08 50.95
C ASP A 583 -15.53 5.98 50.02
N VAL A 584 -14.25 5.63 49.86
CA VAL A 584 -13.36 6.35 48.93
C VAL A 584 -13.77 6.07 47.48
N LEU A 585 -14.09 4.82 47.14
CA LEU A 585 -14.58 4.41 45.83
C LEU A 585 -15.81 5.19 45.43
N HIS A 586 -16.83 5.25 46.28
CA HIS A 586 -18.07 6.03 46.01
C HIS A 586 -17.80 7.52 45.84
N ARG A 587 -17.00 8.12 46.74
CA ARG A 587 -16.70 9.56 46.67
C ARG A 587 -15.97 9.92 45.39
N LEU A 588 -14.96 9.14 45.00
CA LEU A 588 -14.18 9.38 43.78
C LEU A 588 -15.02 9.13 42.51
N ALA A 589 -15.84 8.08 42.48
CA ALA A 589 -16.68 7.77 41.35
C ALA A 589 -17.73 8.87 41.09
N HIS A 590 -18.37 9.37 42.13
CA HIS A 590 -19.29 10.50 42.00
C HIS A 590 -18.59 11.77 41.53
N HIS A 591 -17.39 12.07 42.06
CA HIS A 591 -16.63 13.23 41.63
C HIS A 591 -16.21 13.12 40.15
N LEU A 592 -15.77 11.93 39.70
CA LEU A 592 -15.46 11.67 38.30
C LEU A 592 -16.70 11.78 37.40
N LEU A 593 -17.87 11.33 37.87
CA LEU A 593 -19.13 11.44 37.14
C LEU A 593 -19.53 12.91 36.89
N GLU A 594 -19.28 13.78 37.89
CA GLU A 594 -19.58 15.23 37.78
C GLU A 594 -18.60 15.97 36.87
N LYS A 595 -17.28 15.66 36.98
CA LYS A 595 -16.24 16.38 36.24
C LYS A 595 -15.87 15.75 34.90
N GLU A 596 -16.26 14.52 34.66
CA GLU A 596 -15.91 13.69 33.50
C GLU A 596 -14.40 13.42 33.34
N THR A 597 -13.52 14.22 33.94
CA THR A 597 -12.07 14.08 33.93
C THR A 597 -11.49 14.64 35.22
N ILE A 598 -10.61 13.89 35.88
CA ILE A 598 -9.88 14.32 37.06
C ILE A 598 -8.36 14.09 36.88
N THR A 599 -7.55 14.98 37.44
CA THR A 599 -6.09 14.86 37.41
C THR A 599 -5.59 13.93 38.50
N GLY A 600 -4.36 13.42 38.37
CA GLY A 600 -3.73 12.59 39.38
C GLY A 600 -3.60 13.29 40.73
N ASP A 601 -3.25 14.58 40.77
CA ASP A 601 -3.14 15.38 41.99
C ASP A 601 -4.48 15.51 42.70
N GLU A 602 -5.53 15.75 41.93
CA GLU A 602 -6.89 15.83 42.45
C GLU A 602 -7.36 14.47 43.00
N PHE A 603 -7.10 13.38 42.28
CA PHE A 603 -7.35 12.04 42.73
C PHE A 603 -6.61 11.71 44.05
N MET A 604 -5.33 12.02 44.11
CA MET A 604 -4.49 11.78 45.32
C MET A 604 -4.94 12.62 46.51
N SER A 605 -5.42 13.83 46.31
CA SER A 605 -5.93 14.70 47.38
C SER A 605 -7.23 14.19 48.02
N MET A 606 -7.95 13.31 47.31
CA MET A 606 -9.22 12.71 47.76
C MET A 606 -9.06 11.28 48.32
N LEU A 607 -7.88 10.67 48.21
CA LEU A 607 -7.57 9.32 48.75
C LEU A 607 -7.44 9.29 50.28
#